data_154a4f285d8b17a238b2a8bc68db7a19
#
_entry.id   154a4f285d8b17a238b2a8bc68db7a19
#
_cell.length_a   1.000
_cell.length_b   1.000
_cell.length_c   1.000
_cell.angle_alpha   90.00
_cell.angle_beta   90.00
_cell.angle_gamma   90.00
#
_symmetry.space_group_name_H-M   'P 1'
#
loop_
_entity.id
_entity.type
_entity.pdbx_description
1 polymer ?
#
loop_
_entity_poly.entity_id
_entity_poly.type
_entity_poly.pdbx_seq_one_letter_code
_entity_poly.pdbx_strand_id
1 'polypeptide(L)'
;MTASTLPRVCIIGAVPSGITTAKRLKDYGIPFDCYEASDEVGGNWYYKNPNGMSACYQSLHIDTSKWRLAFEDYPVPTEWPDFPHHSQLFEYFKDYVDHFDLRDHIIFNTMVTHAARGEDGLWTIETSTGQTREYDALIVCNGHHWDPSLPDYPGTFDGVLMHSHSYNDPFDPVDMRGKRVVVVGMGNSGLDIASELAQRHLAEKLIVSARRGVWVLPKYLGGVAGDKLKTPAFMPRWLSLALSRRFLRKNLGTMEGYGLPKPDHQPFEAHPSASGEFLGRAGAGDIAFKPAITNLEGGQV
;
A
#
# COMPACT_ATOMS: atom_id res chain seq x y z
N MET A 1 15.15 14.74 45.35
CA MET A 1 14.69 14.79 43.96
C MET A 1 14.86 13.40 43.40
N THR A 2 13.80 12.63 43.28
CA THR A 2 13.81 11.32 42.61
C THR A 2 14.16 11.58 41.16
N ALA A 3 15.24 10.98 40.67
CA ALA A 3 15.54 10.98 39.24
C ALA A 3 14.30 10.47 38.52
N SER A 4 13.69 11.30 37.69
CA SER A 4 12.60 10.85 36.80
C SER A 4 13.21 9.81 35.88
N THR A 5 12.88 8.54 36.09
CA THR A 5 13.21 7.49 35.15
C THR A 5 12.44 7.79 33.85
N LEU A 6 13.14 7.79 32.72
CA LEU A 6 12.47 7.95 31.43
C LEU A 6 11.42 6.85 31.24
N PRO A 7 10.29 7.14 30.57
CA PRO A 7 9.25 6.15 30.33
C PRO A 7 9.78 5.03 29.44
N ARG A 8 9.39 3.80 29.70
CA ARG A 8 9.63 2.67 28.83
C ARG A 8 8.50 2.55 27.81
N VAL A 9 8.82 2.48 26.53
CA VAL A 9 7.86 2.53 25.42
C VAL A 9 7.77 1.17 24.72
N CYS A 10 6.55 0.71 24.43
CA CYS A 10 6.29 -0.40 23.52
C CYS A 10 5.98 0.14 22.12
N ILE A 11 6.60 -0.40 21.09
CA ILE A 11 6.25 -0.17 19.68
C ILE A 11 5.72 -1.49 19.11
N ILE A 12 4.55 -1.45 18.45
CA ILE A 12 3.98 -2.60 17.74
C ILE A 12 4.18 -2.43 16.24
N GLY A 13 5.03 -3.28 15.65
CA GLY A 13 5.35 -3.31 14.22
C GLY A 13 6.63 -2.55 13.86
N ALA A 14 7.52 -3.20 13.11
CA ALA A 14 8.79 -2.65 12.60
C ALA A 14 8.68 -2.30 11.09
N VAL A 15 7.59 -1.65 10.71
CA VAL A 15 7.36 -1.08 9.38
C VAL A 15 7.81 0.41 9.35
N PRO A 16 7.73 1.15 8.24
CA PRO A 16 8.24 2.53 8.16
C PRO A 16 7.96 3.42 9.37
N SER A 17 6.73 3.39 9.89
CA SER A 17 6.38 4.18 11.09
C SER A 17 7.07 3.69 12.36
N GLY A 18 7.21 2.37 12.52
CA GLY A 18 7.83 1.77 13.70
C GLY A 18 9.35 1.99 13.75
N ILE A 19 10.05 1.74 12.65
CA ILE A 19 11.51 1.93 12.60
C ILE A 19 11.91 3.39 12.76
N THR A 20 11.16 4.34 12.20
CA THR A 20 11.40 5.76 12.39
C THR A 20 11.08 6.22 13.81
N THR A 21 10.04 5.65 14.44
CA THR A 21 9.73 5.86 15.86
C THR A 21 10.85 5.31 16.74
N ALA A 22 11.32 4.09 16.50
CA ALA A 22 12.41 3.46 17.22
C ALA A 22 13.68 4.33 17.16
N LYS A 23 14.02 4.83 15.97
CA LYS A 23 15.14 5.74 15.78
C LYS A 23 14.98 7.01 16.62
N ARG A 24 13.82 7.64 16.64
CA ARG A 24 13.58 8.84 17.43
C ARG A 24 13.66 8.59 18.94
N LEU A 25 13.10 7.47 19.42
CA LEU A 25 13.23 7.12 20.84
C LEU A 25 14.68 6.88 21.22
N LYS A 26 15.45 6.20 20.36
CA LYS A 26 16.91 6.02 20.55
C LYS A 26 17.65 7.35 20.63
N ASP A 27 17.37 8.30 19.72
CA ASP A 27 17.98 9.64 19.73
C ASP A 27 17.76 10.40 21.04
N TYR A 28 16.58 10.22 21.65
CA TYR A 28 16.23 10.85 22.93
C TYR A 28 16.65 10.04 24.15
N GLY A 29 17.28 8.87 23.95
CA GLY A 29 17.67 7.97 25.04
C GLY A 29 16.48 7.37 25.79
N ILE A 30 15.29 7.33 25.18
CA ILE A 30 14.09 6.75 25.78
C ILE A 30 14.13 5.23 25.57
N PRO A 31 14.07 4.42 26.65
CA PRO A 31 14.08 2.97 26.52
C PRO A 31 12.81 2.45 25.88
N PHE A 32 12.94 1.51 24.93
CA PHE A 32 11.82 0.92 24.21
C PHE A 32 12.10 -0.53 23.80
N ASP A 33 11.02 -1.28 23.57
CA ASP A 33 11.02 -2.55 22.85
C ASP A 33 10.10 -2.39 21.61
N CYS A 34 10.56 -2.85 20.45
CA CYS A 34 9.77 -2.89 19.22
C CYS A 34 9.46 -4.33 18.88
N TYR A 35 8.17 -4.71 18.86
CA TYR A 35 7.73 -6.07 18.52
C TYR A 35 7.38 -6.15 17.04
N GLU A 36 7.96 -7.13 16.34
CA GLU A 36 7.68 -7.42 14.94
C GLU A 36 7.22 -8.87 14.78
N ALA A 37 6.08 -9.05 14.11
CA ALA A 37 5.49 -10.37 13.88
C ALA A 37 6.27 -11.20 12.85
N SER A 38 7.01 -10.54 11.97
CA SER A 38 7.85 -11.18 10.95
C SER A 38 9.27 -11.47 11.45
N ASP A 39 10.03 -12.19 10.64
CA ASP A 39 11.46 -12.44 10.82
C ASP A 39 12.34 -11.28 10.33
N GLU A 40 11.74 -10.27 9.65
CA GLU A 40 12.45 -9.09 9.16
C GLU A 40 11.52 -7.86 9.17
N VAL A 41 12.11 -6.66 9.12
CA VAL A 41 11.39 -5.38 8.98
C VAL A 41 10.76 -5.23 7.59
N GLY A 42 9.87 -4.24 7.42
CA GLY A 42 9.36 -3.87 6.11
C GLY A 42 7.87 -4.19 5.89
N GLY A 43 7.31 -5.13 6.65
CA GLY A 43 5.87 -5.43 6.66
C GLY A 43 5.31 -5.71 5.26
N ASN A 44 4.44 -4.83 4.74
CA ASN A 44 3.80 -5.00 3.43
C ASN A 44 4.78 -4.93 2.24
N TRP A 45 6.00 -4.44 2.41
CA TRP A 45 7.01 -4.39 1.34
C TRP A 45 7.86 -5.66 1.25
N TYR A 46 7.68 -6.57 2.18
CA TYR A 46 8.32 -7.87 2.21
C TYR A 46 7.50 -8.86 1.37
N TYR A 47 7.87 -9.03 0.09
CA TYR A 47 7.20 -9.96 -0.83
C TYR A 47 7.26 -11.39 -0.30
N LYS A 48 6.11 -12.09 -0.30
CA LYS A 48 5.95 -13.44 0.27
C LYS A 48 6.44 -13.51 1.72
N ASN A 49 6.13 -12.49 2.53
CA ASN A 49 6.46 -12.48 3.95
C ASN A 49 5.96 -13.76 4.62
N PRO A 50 6.87 -14.53 5.33
CA PRO A 50 6.51 -15.81 5.95
C PRO A 50 5.35 -15.75 6.94
N ASN A 51 5.08 -14.57 7.54
CA ASN A 51 3.95 -14.40 8.44
C ASN A 51 2.57 -14.31 7.74
N GLY A 52 2.54 -14.29 6.40
CA GLY A 52 1.32 -14.23 5.60
C GLY A 52 0.58 -12.87 5.62
N MET A 53 1.16 -11.84 6.21
CA MET A 53 0.51 -10.53 6.41
C MET A 53 0.87 -9.49 5.34
N SER A 54 1.63 -9.86 4.31
CA SER A 54 1.99 -8.94 3.22
C SER A 54 1.05 -9.09 2.04
N ALA A 55 0.53 -7.96 1.54
CA ALA A 55 -0.23 -7.87 0.29
C ALA A 55 0.65 -7.47 -0.91
N CYS A 56 1.98 -7.62 -0.79
CA CYS A 56 2.93 -7.31 -1.83
C CYS A 56 2.84 -8.33 -2.97
N TYR A 57 2.77 -7.88 -4.21
CA TYR A 57 2.85 -8.70 -5.41
C TYR A 57 4.15 -8.43 -6.17
N GLN A 58 4.57 -9.38 -7.00
CA GLN A 58 5.89 -9.39 -7.63
C GLN A 58 6.18 -8.13 -8.47
N SER A 59 5.19 -7.61 -9.17
CA SER A 59 5.33 -6.42 -10.02
C SER A 59 5.12 -5.09 -9.30
N LEU A 60 4.96 -5.08 -7.98
CA LEU A 60 4.63 -3.89 -7.21
C LEU A 60 5.74 -2.84 -7.27
N HIS A 61 5.40 -1.66 -7.77
CA HIS A 61 6.19 -0.44 -7.66
C HIS A 61 5.40 0.58 -6.85
N ILE A 62 6.08 1.32 -5.99
CA ILE A 62 5.43 2.37 -5.23
C ILE A 62 4.76 3.42 -6.14
N ASP A 63 3.62 3.96 -5.70
CA ASP A 63 2.90 5.02 -6.42
C ASP A 63 3.37 6.43 -6.08
N THR A 64 4.21 6.56 -5.07
CA THR A 64 4.85 7.82 -4.66
C THR A 64 6.30 7.83 -5.13
N SER A 65 6.77 8.93 -5.70
CA SER A 65 8.16 8.97 -6.16
C SER A 65 9.16 8.95 -4.99
N LYS A 66 10.38 8.47 -5.26
CA LYS A 66 11.49 8.45 -4.28
C LYS A 66 11.74 9.80 -3.62
N TRP A 67 11.42 10.91 -4.29
CA TRP A 67 11.57 12.28 -3.79
C TRP A 67 10.58 12.66 -2.69
N ARG A 68 9.51 11.88 -2.52
CA ARG A 68 8.51 12.02 -1.48
C ARG A 68 8.58 10.92 -0.44
N LEU A 69 9.21 9.80 -0.82
CA LEU A 69 9.36 8.61 0.01
C LEU A 69 10.48 8.73 1.02
N ALA A 70 11.64 9.31 0.61
CA ALA A 70 12.86 9.35 1.40
C ALA A 70 12.62 9.90 2.81
N PHE A 71 13.19 9.24 3.81
CA PHE A 71 13.28 9.81 5.14
C PHE A 71 14.26 11.00 5.13
N GLU A 72 13.99 12.01 5.95
CA GLU A 72 14.79 13.25 5.97
C GLU A 72 16.26 13.00 6.33
N ASP A 73 16.48 12.05 7.23
CA ASP A 73 17.79 11.67 7.77
C ASP A 73 18.43 10.46 7.07
N TYR A 74 17.74 9.86 6.11
CA TYR A 74 18.25 8.73 5.33
C TYR A 74 17.73 8.81 3.86
N PRO A 75 18.47 9.47 2.98
CA PRO A 75 18.03 9.67 1.60
C PRO A 75 18.03 8.38 0.79
N VAL A 76 17.07 8.26 -0.10
CA VAL A 76 17.03 7.18 -1.10
C VAL A 76 18.18 7.36 -2.11
N PRO A 77 18.85 6.28 -2.56
CA PRO A 77 19.91 6.35 -3.56
C PRO A 77 19.49 7.11 -4.83
N THR A 78 20.35 8.00 -5.31
CA THR A 78 20.04 8.89 -6.45
C THR A 78 19.86 8.12 -7.75
N GLU A 79 20.55 6.99 -7.91
CA GLU A 79 20.51 6.11 -9.07
C GLU A 79 19.22 5.29 -9.19
N TRP A 80 18.42 5.20 -8.14
CA TRP A 80 17.15 4.48 -8.18
C TRP A 80 16.16 5.13 -9.15
N PRO A 81 15.23 4.35 -9.73
CA PRO A 81 14.15 4.90 -10.54
C PRO A 81 13.25 5.82 -9.69
N ASP A 82 12.49 6.70 -10.34
CA ASP A 82 11.58 7.61 -9.64
C ASP A 82 10.53 6.85 -8.80
N PHE A 83 10.07 5.70 -9.28
CA PHE A 83 9.13 4.82 -8.58
C PHE A 83 9.79 3.47 -8.31
N PRO A 84 10.48 3.33 -7.15
CA PRO A 84 11.19 2.11 -6.82
C PRO A 84 10.29 0.88 -6.74
N HIS A 85 10.84 -0.27 -7.11
CA HIS A 85 10.23 -1.59 -6.93
C HIS A 85 10.17 -1.96 -5.43
N HIS A 86 9.21 -2.80 -5.06
CA HIS A 86 9.05 -3.22 -3.65
C HIS A 86 10.33 -3.79 -3.02
N SER A 87 11.13 -4.54 -3.78
CA SER A 87 12.38 -5.11 -3.28
C SER A 87 13.41 -4.04 -2.91
N GLN A 88 13.46 -2.92 -3.66
CA GLN A 88 14.33 -1.80 -3.32
C GLN A 88 13.86 -1.13 -2.01
N LEU A 89 12.55 -1.01 -1.81
CA LEU A 89 12.01 -0.46 -0.56
C LEU A 89 12.25 -1.38 0.63
N PHE A 90 12.13 -2.68 0.42
CA PHE A 90 12.44 -3.67 1.45
C PHE A 90 13.89 -3.55 1.91
N GLU A 91 14.85 -3.52 0.98
CA GLU A 91 16.25 -3.31 1.31
C GLU A 91 16.51 -1.93 1.97
N TYR A 92 15.86 -0.87 1.50
CA TYR A 92 15.97 0.48 2.10
C TYR A 92 15.57 0.50 3.58
N PHE A 93 14.52 -0.24 3.98
CA PHE A 93 14.10 -0.31 5.37
C PHE A 93 15.06 -1.15 6.23
N LYS A 94 15.62 -2.22 5.68
CA LYS A 94 16.67 -3.01 6.33
C LYS A 94 17.93 -2.17 6.55
N ASP A 95 18.38 -1.50 5.49
CA ASP A 95 19.55 -0.62 5.55
C ASP A 95 19.35 0.53 6.56
N TYR A 96 18.13 1.09 6.64
CA TYR A 96 17.79 2.09 7.65
C TYR A 96 17.97 1.57 9.07
N VAL A 97 17.44 0.38 9.34
CA VAL A 97 17.53 -0.26 10.66
C VAL A 97 18.98 -0.55 11.03
N ASP A 98 19.78 -1.04 10.08
CA ASP A 98 21.19 -1.36 10.28
C ASP A 98 22.02 -0.08 10.44
N HIS A 99 21.78 0.95 9.62
CA HIS A 99 22.49 2.23 9.67
C HIS A 99 22.33 2.95 11.02
N PHE A 100 21.18 2.85 11.63
CA PHE A 100 20.90 3.48 12.93
C PHE A 100 21.02 2.51 14.11
N ASP A 101 21.59 1.30 13.92
CA ASP A 101 21.77 0.26 14.94
C ASP A 101 20.48 -0.01 15.74
N LEU A 102 19.36 -0.28 15.04
CA LEU A 102 18.06 -0.48 15.67
C LEU A 102 17.74 -1.96 15.90
N ARG A 103 18.47 -2.90 15.28
CA ARG A 103 18.13 -4.34 15.31
C ARG A 103 18.01 -4.91 16.71
N ASP A 104 18.91 -4.54 17.59
CA ASP A 104 18.94 -5.03 18.98
C ASP A 104 17.72 -4.57 19.80
N HIS A 105 16.98 -3.59 19.30
CA HIS A 105 15.74 -3.10 19.91
C HIS A 105 14.47 -3.71 19.29
N ILE A 106 14.60 -4.53 18.24
CA ILE A 106 13.48 -5.16 17.54
C ILE A 106 13.41 -6.64 17.92
N ILE A 107 12.28 -7.03 18.45
CA ILE A 107 11.98 -8.40 18.87
C ILE A 107 11.18 -9.06 17.75
N PHE A 108 11.89 -9.73 16.85
CA PHE A 108 11.33 -10.41 15.69
C PHE A 108 10.54 -11.68 16.07
N ASN A 109 9.74 -12.20 15.10
CA ASN A 109 8.91 -13.40 15.25
C ASN A 109 8.01 -13.35 16.49
N THR A 110 7.61 -12.13 16.87
CA THR A 110 6.85 -11.91 18.11
C THR A 110 5.68 -10.97 17.83
N MET A 111 4.50 -11.56 17.63
CA MET A 111 3.27 -10.80 17.45
C MET A 111 2.72 -10.36 18.80
N VAL A 112 2.32 -9.09 18.93
CA VAL A 112 1.51 -8.63 20.05
C VAL A 112 0.08 -9.11 19.82
N THR A 113 -0.43 -9.93 20.76
CA THR A 113 -1.77 -10.53 20.68
C THR A 113 -2.81 -9.76 21.46
N HIS A 114 -2.37 -9.06 22.52
CA HIS A 114 -3.26 -8.24 23.35
C HIS A 114 -2.50 -7.04 23.93
N ALA A 115 -3.18 -5.91 24.04
CA ALA A 115 -2.69 -4.71 24.71
C ALA A 115 -3.83 -4.06 25.48
N ALA A 116 -3.66 -3.88 26.79
CA ALA A 116 -4.64 -3.26 27.66
C ALA A 116 -3.99 -2.21 28.56
N ARG A 117 -4.71 -1.12 28.83
CA ARG A 117 -4.25 -0.11 29.78
C ARG A 117 -4.89 -0.36 31.13
N GLY A 118 -4.04 -0.54 32.16
CA GLY A 118 -4.45 -0.73 33.54
C GLY A 118 -4.96 0.57 34.21
N GLU A 119 -5.59 0.43 35.36
CA GLU A 119 -6.04 1.57 36.20
C GLU A 119 -4.87 2.39 36.76
N ASP A 120 -3.69 1.76 36.89
CA ASP A 120 -2.42 2.39 37.25
C ASP A 120 -1.80 3.23 36.11
N GLY A 121 -2.41 3.16 34.91
CA GLY A 121 -1.97 3.89 33.72
C GLY A 121 -0.91 3.17 32.88
N LEU A 122 -0.43 2.00 33.31
CA LEU A 122 0.52 1.18 32.55
C LEU A 122 -0.19 0.40 31.44
N TRP A 123 0.57 0.07 30.40
CA TRP A 123 0.14 -0.79 29.31
C TRP A 123 0.66 -2.20 29.52
N THR A 124 -0.23 -3.16 29.70
CA THR A 124 0.10 -4.59 29.70
C THR A 124 0.06 -5.11 28.28
N ILE A 125 1.17 -5.67 27.82
CA ILE A 125 1.37 -6.20 26.47
C ILE A 125 1.56 -7.71 26.55
N GLU A 126 0.72 -8.46 25.85
CA GLU A 126 0.83 -9.91 25.71
C GLU A 126 1.29 -10.27 24.29
N THR A 127 2.17 -11.27 24.18
CA THR A 127 2.77 -11.66 22.91
C THR A 127 2.44 -13.11 22.55
N SER A 128 2.60 -13.44 21.26
CA SER A 128 2.43 -14.81 20.74
C SER A 128 3.38 -15.85 21.34
N THR A 129 4.45 -15.41 21.99
CA THR A 129 5.38 -16.27 22.73
C THR A 129 4.96 -16.55 24.17
N GLY A 130 3.80 -16.02 24.61
CA GLY A 130 3.28 -16.14 25.97
C GLY A 130 3.94 -15.21 26.98
N GLN A 131 4.75 -14.25 26.54
CA GLN A 131 5.33 -13.25 27.42
C GLN A 131 4.33 -12.13 27.68
N THR A 132 4.32 -11.64 28.93
CA THR A 132 3.58 -10.44 29.33
C THR A 132 4.55 -9.41 29.90
N ARG A 133 4.47 -8.15 29.45
CA ARG A 133 5.32 -7.05 29.91
C ARG A 133 4.49 -5.77 30.09
N GLU A 134 4.97 -4.88 30.95
CA GLU A 134 4.36 -3.59 31.23
C GLU A 134 5.20 -2.44 30.67
N TYR A 135 4.52 -1.41 30.18
CA TYR A 135 5.11 -0.21 29.57
C TYR A 135 4.36 1.05 30.00
N ASP A 136 5.09 2.15 30.11
CA ASP A 136 4.51 3.48 30.40
C ASP A 136 3.73 4.03 29.19
N ALA A 137 4.13 3.67 27.97
CA ALA A 137 3.49 4.15 26.75
C ALA A 137 3.46 3.06 25.66
N LEU A 138 2.44 3.14 24.81
CA LEU A 138 2.25 2.28 23.65
C LEU A 138 2.16 3.11 22.37
N ILE A 139 2.94 2.71 21.34
CA ILE A 139 2.88 3.28 19.98
C ILE A 139 2.53 2.16 19.00
N VAL A 140 1.36 2.29 18.36
CA VAL A 140 0.85 1.29 17.43
C VAL A 140 1.27 1.64 16.01
N CYS A 141 2.13 0.80 15.43
CA CYS A 141 2.70 0.93 14.08
C CYS A 141 2.46 -0.33 13.23
N ASN A 142 1.36 -1.05 13.46
CA ASN A 142 1.06 -2.35 12.86
C ASN A 142 0.72 -2.33 11.36
N GLY A 143 0.63 -1.15 10.73
CA GLY A 143 0.15 -1.03 9.35
C GLY A 143 -1.35 -1.27 9.19
N HIS A 144 -1.84 -1.35 7.93
CA HIS A 144 -3.28 -1.43 7.66
C HIS A 144 -3.66 -2.29 6.45
N HIS A 145 -2.72 -3.02 5.83
CA HIS A 145 -2.97 -3.86 4.65
C HIS A 145 -2.85 -5.37 4.91
N TRP A 146 -2.71 -5.77 6.15
CA TRP A 146 -2.43 -7.15 6.53
C TRP A 146 -3.66 -8.04 6.76
N ASP A 147 -4.85 -7.43 6.90
CA ASP A 147 -6.11 -8.14 7.15
C ASP A 147 -7.10 -7.84 6.00
N PRO A 148 -7.29 -8.79 5.05
CA PRO A 148 -8.15 -8.58 3.90
C PRO A 148 -9.63 -8.67 4.26
N SER A 149 -10.43 -7.73 3.73
CA SER A 149 -11.89 -7.74 3.83
C SER A 149 -12.51 -8.06 2.48
N LEU A 150 -13.15 -9.23 2.36
CA LEU A 150 -13.90 -9.62 1.18
C LEU A 150 -15.31 -9.02 1.22
N PRO A 151 -15.81 -8.50 0.09
CA PRO A 151 -17.22 -8.13 -0.02
C PRO A 151 -18.13 -9.36 0.04
N ASP A 152 -19.27 -9.20 0.67
CA ASP A 152 -20.34 -10.21 0.67
C ASP A 152 -21.23 -9.97 -0.54
N TYR A 153 -21.22 -10.92 -1.48
CA TYR A 153 -22.08 -10.89 -2.67
C TYR A 153 -23.20 -11.96 -2.55
N PRO A 154 -24.43 -11.63 -2.90
CA PRO A 154 -25.50 -12.63 -2.97
C PRO A 154 -25.16 -13.76 -3.96
N GLY A 155 -25.52 -14.99 -3.61
CA GLY A 155 -25.38 -16.16 -4.48
C GLY A 155 -24.08 -16.95 -4.25
N THR A 156 -23.73 -17.79 -5.21
CA THR A 156 -22.56 -18.67 -5.16
C THR A 156 -21.76 -18.58 -6.45
N PHE A 157 -20.45 -18.68 -6.34
CA PHE A 157 -19.54 -18.68 -7.48
C PHE A 157 -18.73 -19.98 -7.52
N ASP A 158 -18.79 -20.68 -8.65
CA ASP A 158 -18.08 -21.96 -8.82
C ASP A 158 -16.60 -21.78 -9.18
N GLY A 159 -16.19 -20.57 -9.50
CA GLY A 159 -14.79 -20.22 -9.79
C GLY A 159 -13.99 -19.88 -8.56
N VAL A 160 -12.76 -19.43 -8.76
CA VAL A 160 -11.89 -18.96 -7.67
C VAL A 160 -12.24 -17.52 -7.31
N LEU A 161 -12.59 -17.30 -6.06
CA LEU A 161 -12.75 -15.98 -5.45
C LEU A 161 -11.59 -15.74 -4.48
N MET A 162 -10.82 -14.68 -4.68
CA MET A 162 -9.70 -14.34 -3.83
C MET A 162 -9.59 -12.83 -3.64
N HIS A 163 -9.04 -12.41 -2.52
CA HIS A 163 -8.67 -11.02 -2.31
C HIS A 163 -7.30 -10.72 -2.97
N SER A 164 -7.09 -9.49 -3.45
CA SER A 164 -5.81 -9.06 -4.02
C SER A 164 -4.62 -9.20 -3.04
N HIS A 165 -4.90 -9.28 -1.75
CA HIS A 165 -3.90 -9.60 -0.71
C HIS A 165 -3.18 -10.94 -0.95
N SER A 166 -3.88 -11.93 -1.53
CA SER A 166 -3.31 -13.24 -1.82
C SER A 166 -2.73 -13.35 -3.23
N TYR A 167 -2.81 -12.29 -4.03
CA TYR A 167 -2.24 -12.27 -5.37
C TYR A 167 -0.74 -12.00 -5.30
N ASN A 168 0.07 -12.94 -5.72
CA ASN A 168 1.53 -12.80 -5.76
C ASN A 168 2.03 -12.39 -7.15
N ASP A 169 1.53 -13.06 -8.19
CA ASP A 169 1.84 -12.83 -9.60
C ASP A 169 0.77 -13.51 -10.48
N PRO A 170 0.82 -13.39 -11.83
CA PRO A 170 -0.17 -14.02 -12.72
C PRO A 170 -0.26 -15.55 -12.65
N PHE A 171 0.65 -16.21 -11.97
CA PHE A 171 0.74 -17.66 -11.87
C PHE A 171 0.55 -18.20 -10.45
N ASP A 172 0.57 -17.32 -9.44
CA ASP A 172 0.53 -17.67 -8.03
C ASP A 172 -0.41 -16.74 -7.24
N PRO A 173 -1.35 -17.27 -6.45
CA PRO A 173 -1.64 -18.67 -6.14
C PRO A 173 -2.49 -19.39 -7.23
N VAL A 174 -2.92 -18.69 -8.26
CA VAL A 174 -3.74 -19.22 -9.33
C VAL A 174 -3.15 -18.86 -10.69
N ASP A 175 -2.89 -19.85 -11.53
CA ASP A 175 -2.47 -19.59 -12.91
C ASP A 175 -3.62 -18.93 -13.70
N MET A 176 -3.44 -17.67 -14.07
CA MET A 176 -4.44 -16.84 -14.77
C MET A 176 -4.47 -17.06 -16.29
N ARG A 177 -3.53 -17.86 -16.85
CA ARG A 177 -3.49 -18.10 -18.30
C ARG A 177 -4.75 -18.76 -18.81
N GLY A 178 -5.30 -18.17 -19.88
CA GLY A 178 -6.53 -18.67 -20.52
C GLY A 178 -7.79 -18.56 -19.68
N LYS A 179 -7.76 -17.88 -18.53
CA LYS A 179 -8.92 -17.68 -17.68
C LYS A 179 -9.67 -16.39 -18.01
N ARG A 180 -10.96 -16.41 -17.73
CA ARG A 180 -11.78 -15.21 -17.67
C ARG A 180 -11.67 -14.62 -16.28
N VAL A 181 -11.11 -13.42 -16.17
CA VAL A 181 -10.80 -12.80 -14.89
C VAL A 181 -11.63 -11.54 -14.68
N VAL A 182 -12.18 -11.39 -13.49
CA VAL A 182 -12.84 -10.16 -13.04
C VAL A 182 -12.02 -9.57 -11.88
N VAL A 183 -11.47 -8.39 -12.10
CA VAL A 183 -10.83 -7.59 -11.04
C VAL A 183 -11.86 -6.65 -10.47
N VAL A 184 -12.14 -6.75 -9.17
CA VAL A 184 -13.14 -5.93 -8.49
C VAL A 184 -12.49 -4.74 -7.81
N GLY A 185 -12.87 -3.55 -8.24
CA GLY A 185 -12.35 -2.30 -7.72
C GLY A 185 -11.33 -1.63 -8.66
N MET A 186 -11.17 -0.32 -8.47
CA MET A 186 -10.25 0.55 -9.22
C MET A 186 -9.29 1.28 -8.29
N GLY A 187 -8.90 0.66 -7.17
CA GLY A 187 -7.77 1.11 -6.36
C GLY A 187 -6.44 0.76 -7.03
N ASN A 188 -5.31 1.26 -6.50
CA ASN A 188 -3.99 1.06 -7.12
C ASN A 188 -3.69 -0.41 -7.39
N SER A 189 -3.86 -1.31 -6.42
CA SER A 189 -3.65 -2.76 -6.63
C SER A 189 -4.56 -3.33 -7.71
N GLY A 190 -5.83 -2.91 -7.78
CA GLY A 190 -6.75 -3.36 -8.84
C GLY A 190 -6.30 -2.90 -10.22
N LEU A 191 -5.79 -1.67 -10.36
CA LEU A 191 -5.26 -1.16 -11.62
C LEU A 191 -3.97 -1.86 -12.04
N ASP A 192 -3.06 -2.12 -11.11
CA ASP A 192 -1.80 -2.80 -11.39
C ASP A 192 -2.04 -4.25 -11.80
N ILE A 193 -2.83 -5.01 -11.04
CA ILE A 193 -3.19 -6.40 -11.35
C ILE A 193 -3.92 -6.47 -12.70
N ALA A 194 -4.86 -5.55 -12.97
CA ALA A 194 -5.54 -5.52 -14.25
C ALA A 194 -4.58 -5.18 -15.40
N SER A 195 -3.63 -4.26 -15.20
CA SER A 195 -2.62 -3.93 -16.22
C SER A 195 -1.71 -5.10 -16.53
N GLU A 196 -1.27 -5.83 -15.50
CA GLU A 196 -0.42 -7.01 -15.63
C GLU A 196 -1.17 -8.14 -16.37
N LEU A 197 -2.41 -8.42 -15.97
CA LEU A 197 -3.24 -9.48 -16.59
C LEU A 197 -3.77 -9.11 -17.98
N ALA A 198 -3.75 -7.85 -18.38
CA ALA A 198 -4.18 -7.37 -19.69
C ALA A 198 -3.22 -7.80 -20.84
N GLN A 199 -2.11 -8.44 -20.52
CA GLN A 199 -1.23 -9.01 -21.54
C GLN A 199 -1.92 -10.22 -22.20
N ARG A 200 -2.01 -10.21 -23.54
CA ARG A 200 -2.83 -11.17 -24.32
C ARG A 200 -2.50 -12.66 -24.12
N HIS A 201 -1.30 -12.96 -23.62
CA HIS A 201 -0.90 -14.34 -23.31
C HIS A 201 -1.28 -14.81 -21.90
N LEU A 202 -1.87 -13.93 -21.09
CA LEU A 202 -2.32 -14.22 -19.74
C LEU A 202 -3.84 -14.48 -19.71
N ALA A 203 -4.65 -13.53 -19.28
CA ALA A 203 -6.09 -13.72 -19.23
C ALA A 203 -6.71 -13.82 -20.64
N GLU A 204 -7.60 -14.79 -20.87
CA GLU A 204 -8.41 -14.86 -22.09
C GLU A 204 -9.36 -13.67 -22.20
N LYS A 205 -9.94 -13.27 -21.09
CA LYS A 205 -10.83 -12.12 -20.97
C LYS A 205 -10.63 -11.44 -19.62
N LEU A 206 -10.40 -10.15 -19.66
CA LEU A 206 -10.23 -9.35 -18.45
C LEU A 206 -11.31 -8.30 -18.33
N ILE A 207 -11.96 -8.28 -17.18
CA ILE A 207 -13.01 -7.31 -16.83
C ILE A 207 -12.62 -6.62 -15.54
N VAL A 208 -12.73 -5.30 -15.51
CA VAL A 208 -12.69 -4.52 -14.26
C VAL A 208 -14.13 -4.15 -13.91
N SER A 209 -14.55 -4.52 -12.70
CA SER A 209 -15.86 -4.18 -12.14
C SER A 209 -15.74 -3.17 -11.03
N ALA A 210 -16.47 -2.05 -11.10
CA ALA A 210 -16.45 -1.04 -10.05
C ALA A 210 -17.79 -0.31 -9.92
N ARG A 211 -18.07 0.15 -8.70
CA ARG A 211 -19.32 0.89 -8.38
C ARG A 211 -19.40 2.26 -9.03
N ARG A 212 -18.24 2.92 -9.22
CA ARG A 212 -18.12 4.27 -9.78
C ARG A 212 -16.81 4.42 -10.55
N GLY A 213 -16.78 5.37 -11.47
CA GLY A 213 -15.54 5.78 -12.12
C GLY A 213 -14.59 6.51 -11.15
N VAL A 214 -13.31 6.38 -11.41
CA VAL A 214 -12.24 7.09 -10.70
C VAL A 214 -11.36 7.82 -11.70
N TRP A 215 -10.67 8.87 -11.23
CA TRP A 215 -9.59 9.48 -11.99
C TRP A 215 -8.34 8.62 -11.88
N VAL A 216 -7.88 8.10 -13.00
CA VAL A 216 -6.61 7.38 -13.09
C VAL A 216 -5.54 8.36 -13.56
N LEU A 217 -4.53 8.57 -12.72
CA LEU A 217 -3.43 9.49 -13.02
C LEU A 217 -2.20 8.71 -13.48
N PRO A 218 -1.53 9.13 -14.54
CA PRO A 218 -0.25 8.55 -14.93
C PRO A 218 0.84 8.92 -13.92
N LYS A 219 1.77 8.01 -13.67
CA LYS A 219 2.93 8.27 -12.81
C LYS A 219 3.82 9.39 -13.36
N TYR A 220 3.89 9.55 -14.68
CA TYR A 220 4.66 10.59 -15.37
C TYR A 220 3.76 11.54 -16.16
N LEU A 221 4.08 12.82 -16.08
CA LEU A 221 3.45 13.89 -16.88
C LEU A 221 4.55 14.69 -17.58
N GLY A 222 4.62 14.61 -18.90
CA GLY A 222 5.67 15.30 -19.68
C GLY A 222 7.09 14.84 -19.33
N GLY A 223 7.28 13.56 -19.00
CA GLY A 223 8.60 12.99 -18.65
C GLY A 223 9.06 13.27 -17.21
N VAL A 224 8.20 13.89 -16.39
CA VAL A 224 8.49 14.19 -14.98
C VAL A 224 7.50 13.45 -14.10
N ALA A 225 8.00 12.88 -12.97
CA ALA A 225 7.12 12.25 -11.98
C ALA A 225 6.05 13.25 -11.50
N GLY A 226 4.78 12.84 -11.56
CA GLY A 226 3.64 13.75 -11.36
C GLY A 226 3.63 14.45 -10.01
N ASP A 227 4.14 13.80 -8.96
CA ASP A 227 4.24 14.34 -7.60
C ASP A 227 5.44 15.29 -7.39
N LYS A 228 6.34 15.40 -8.37
CA LYS A 228 7.38 16.47 -8.43
C LYS A 228 6.83 17.80 -8.93
N LEU A 229 5.68 17.79 -9.61
CA LEU A 229 5.08 18.99 -10.12
C LEU A 229 4.56 19.85 -8.95
N LYS A 230 5.29 20.92 -8.63
CA LYS A 230 4.95 21.84 -7.54
C LYS A 230 4.27 23.05 -8.10
N THR A 231 3.17 23.45 -7.47
CA THR A 231 2.61 24.82 -7.65
C THR A 231 3.39 25.80 -6.77
N PRO A 232 3.60 27.05 -7.23
CA PRO A 232 4.27 28.07 -6.42
C PRO A 232 3.58 28.27 -5.07
N ALA A 233 4.34 28.36 -3.98
CA ALA A 233 3.82 28.46 -2.62
C ALA A 233 2.91 29.69 -2.38
N PHE A 234 3.09 30.78 -3.15
CA PHE A 234 2.29 32.00 -3.08
C PHE A 234 0.93 31.85 -3.80
N MET A 235 0.71 30.77 -4.57
CA MET A 235 -0.52 30.59 -5.33
C MET A 235 -1.65 30.14 -4.40
N PRO A 236 -2.81 30.82 -4.40
CA PRO A 236 -3.96 30.39 -3.64
C PRO A 236 -4.39 28.97 -4.03
N ARG A 237 -4.77 28.14 -3.05
CA ARG A 237 -5.11 26.71 -3.25
C ARG A 237 -6.20 26.52 -4.31
N TRP A 238 -7.23 27.39 -4.34
CA TRP A 238 -8.31 27.27 -5.33
C TRP A 238 -7.81 27.46 -6.76
N LEU A 239 -6.87 28.39 -6.97
CA LEU A 239 -6.28 28.65 -8.29
C LEU A 239 -5.37 27.50 -8.70
N SER A 240 -4.52 27.00 -7.79
CA SER A 240 -3.69 25.84 -8.00
C SER A 240 -4.52 24.61 -8.42
N LEU A 241 -5.62 24.33 -7.71
CA LEU A 241 -6.53 23.24 -8.05
C LEU A 241 -7.20 23.42 -9.42
N ALA A 242 -7.66 24.63 -9.72
CA ALA A 242 -8.30 24.94 -11.01
C ALA A 242 -7.32 24.72 -12.18
N LEU A 243 -6.08 25.19 -12.05
CA LEU A 243 -5.03 25.02 -13.05
C LEU A 243 -4.64 23.54 -13.19
N SER A 244 -4.47 22.83 -12.09
CA SER A 244 -4.12 21.39 -12.10
C SER A 244 -5.24 20.57 -12.76
N ARG A 245 -6.51 20.83 -12.44
CA ARG A 245 -7.68 20.19 -13.09
C ARG A 245 -7.74 20.48 -14.58
N ARG A 246 -7.50 21.73 -14.98
CA ARG A 246 -7.46 22.13 -16.41
C ARG A 246 -6.30 21.43 -17.13
N PHE A 247 -5.13 21.38 -16.51
CA PHE A 247 -3.95 20.71 -17.06
C PHE A 247 -4.21 19.22 -17.26
N LEU A 248 -4.73 18.52 -16.23
CA LEU A 248 -5.06 17.12 -16.33
C LEU A 248 -6.07 16.83 -17.44
N ARG A 249 -7.18 17.57 -17.50
CA ARG A 249 -8.18 17.40 -18.56
C ARG A 249 -7.61 17.62 -19.95
N LYS A 250 -6.73 18.61 -20.11
CA LYS A 250 -6.09 18.87 -21.39
C LYS A 250 -5.18 17.74 -21.84
N ASN A 251 -4.45 17.09 -20.91
CA ASN A 251 -3.44 16.09 -21.23
C ASN A 251 -3.96 14.65 -21.17
N LEU A 252 -4.93 14.36 -20.30
CA LEU A 252 -5.52 13.03 -20.16
C LEU A 252 -6.87 12.89 -20.88
N GLY A 253 -7.55 14.00 -21.18
CA GLY A 253 -8.92 13.95 -21.69
C GLY A 253 -9.92 13.51 -20.62
N THR A 254 -10.90 12.70 -21.02
CA THR A 254 -11.91 12.12 -20.14
C THR A 254 -11.69 10.63 -19.96
N MET A 255 -12.14 10.07 -18.85
CA MET A 255 -12.01 8.64 -18.59
C MET A 255 -12.86 7.81 -19.57
N GLU A 256 -13.97 8.37 -20.04
CA GLU A 256 -14.82 7.76 -21.06
C GLU A 256 -14.07 7.53 -22.40
N GLY A 257 -13.11 8.39 -22.71
CA GLY A 257 -12.26 8.24 -23.90
C GLY A 257 -11.39 6.97 -23.85
N TYR A 258 -11.17 6.39 -22.68
CA TYR A 258 -10.48 5.10 -22.48
C TYR A 258 -11.44 3.91 -22.27
N GLY A 259 -12.74 4.10 -22.48
CA GLY A 259 -13.75 3.07 -22.23
C GLY A 259 -14.10 2.89 -20.75
N LEU A 260 -13.70 3.81 -19.88
CA LEU A 260 -13.97 3.76 -18.45
C LEU A 260 -15.23 4.58 -18.08
N PRO A 261 -15.91 4.28 -16.96
CA PRO A 261 -17.03 5.08 -16.52
C PRO A 261 -16.59 6.48 -16.12
N LYS A 262 -17.48 7.43 -16.34
CA LYS A 262 -17.27 8.82 -15.93
C LYS A 262 -17.14 8.90 -14.41
N PRO A 263 -16.07 9.53 -13.88
CA PRO A 263 -16.00 9.84 -12.46
C PRO A 263 -17.12 10.80 -12.02
N ASP A 264 -17.71 10.53 -10.87
CA ASP A 264 -18.76 11.35 -10.25
C ASP A 264 -18.24 12.58 -9.49
N HIS A 265 -16.94 12.79 -9.51
CA HIS A 265 -16.22 13.83 -8.79
C HIS A 265 -15.14 14.48 -9.68
N GLN A 266 -14.60 15.61 -9.24
CA GLN A 266 -13.51 16.28 -9.93
C GLN A 266 -12.14 15.66 -9.56
N PRO A 267 -11.10 15.79 -10.40
CA PRO A 267 -9.74 15.43 -10.01
C PRO A 267 -9.37 16.06 -8.66
N PHE A 268 -8.77 15.28 -7.76
CA PHE A 268 -8.34 15.67 -6.40
C PHE A 268 -9.48 15.94 -5.38
N GLU A 269 -10.72 15.65 -5.68
CA GLU A 269 -11.81 15.64 -4.69
C GLU A 269 -11.90 14.30 -3.94
N ALA A 270 -11.47 13.22 -4.57
CA ALA A 270 -11.25 11.92 -3.95
C ALA A 270 -9.80 11.49 -4.16
N HIS A 271 -9.37 10.47 -3.44
CA HIS A 271 -8.02 9.90 -3.63
C HIS A 271 -7.91 9.38 -5.07
N PRO A 272 -6.98 9.88 -5.90
CA PRO A 272 -6.79 9.38 -7.25
C PRO A 272 -6.12 8.01 -7.19
N SER A 273 -6.41 7.18 -8.17
CA SER A 273 -5.62 5.98 -8.44
C SER A 273 -4.49 6.32 -9.40
N ALA A 274 -3.30 5.81 -9.17
CA ALA A 274 -2.13 6.02 -10.02
C ALA A 274 -1.79 4.73 -10.77
N SER A 275 -1.53 4.84 -12.07
CA SER A 275 -1.02 3.71 -12.87
C SER A 275 -0.24 4.23 -14.08
N GLY A 276 0.86 3.54 -14.38
CA GLY A 276 1.66 3.82 -15.59
C GLY A 276 1.04 3.25 -16.86
N GLU A 277 0.30 2.16 -16.80
CA GLU A 277 -0.10 1.35 -17.96
C GLU A 277 -1.62 1.24 -18.15
N PHE A 278 -2.40 1.34 -17.10
CA PHE A 278 -3.83 1.00 -17.11
C PHE A 278 -4.63 1.73 -18.19
N LEU A 279 -4.45 3.04 -18.33
CA LEU A 279 -5.18 3.83 -19.34
C LEU A 279 -4.84 3.38 -20.77
N GLY A 280 -3.58 3.04 -21.02
CA GLY A 280 -3.15 2.52 -22.33
C GLY A 280 -3.82 1.18 -22.64
N ARG A 281 -3.85 0.25 -21.69
CA ARG A 281 -4.49 -1.07 -21.82
C ARG A 281 -6.00 -0.97 -21.96
N ALA A 282 -6.65 -0.12 -21.17
CA ALA A 282 -8.08 0.14 -21.27
C ALA A 282 -8.45 0.73 -22.64
N GLY A 283 -7.72 1.77 -23.10
CA GLY A 283 -7.95 2.40 -24.39
C GLY A 283 -7.66 1.49 -25.59
N ALA A 284 -6.75 0.51 -25.46
CA ALA A 284 -6.49 -0.51 -26.47
C ALA A 284 -7.58 -1.61 -26.52
N GLY A 285 -8.53 -1.62 -25.55
CA GLY A 285 -9.58 -2.63 -25.47
C GLY A 285 -9.15 -3.96 -24.84
N ASP A 286 -7.95 -4.01 -24.24
CA ASP A 286 -7.47 -5.21 -23.53
C ASP A 286 -8.22 -5.43 -22.20
N ILE A 287 -8.86 -4.39 -21.67
CA ILE A 287 -9.63 -4.41 -20.41
C ILE A 287 -11.07 -3.97 -20.71
N ALA A 288 -12.05 -4.84 -20.41
CA ALA A 288 -13.46 -4.47 -20.45
C ALA A 288 -13.89 -3.90 -19.08
N PHE A 289 -14.82 -2.95 -19.10
CA PHE A 289 -15.38 -2.40 -17.85
C PHE A 289 -16.83 -2.86 -17.65
N LYS A 290 -17.19 -3.15 -16.39
CA LYS A 290 -18.55 -3.48 -15.97
C LYS A 290 -18.90 -2.75 -14.66
N PRO A 291 -20.21 -2.44 -14.43
CA PRO A 291 -20.65 -1.90 -13.15
C PRO A 291 -20.43 -2.88 -11.99
N ALA A 292 -20.85 -2.50 -10.79
CA ALA A 292 -20.75 -3.33 -9.60
C ALA A 292 -21.42 -4.70 -9.79
N ILE A 293 -20.80 -5.72 -9.22
CA ILE A 293 -21.39 -7.05 -9.11
C ILE A 293 -22.65 -6.97 -8.24
N THR A 294 -23.75 -7.53 -8.72
CA THR A 294 -25.03 -7.58 -7.99
C THR A 294 -25.37 -8.96 -7.48
N ASN A 295 -24.86 -10.00 -8.14
CA ASN A 295 -25.14 -11.39 -7.82
C ASN A 295 -24.03 -12.32 -8.36
N LEU A 296 -23.89 -13.49 -7.76
CA LEU A 296 -23.04 -14.58 -8.21
C LEU A 296 -23.90 -15.79 -8.56
N GLU A 297 -23.77 -16.33 -9.79
CA GLU A 297 -24.56 -17.48 -10.24
C GLU A 297 -23.67 -18.50 -10.95
N GLY A 298 -23.25 -19.55 -10.24
CA GLY A 298 -22.41 -20.60 -10.79
C GLY A 298 -21.12 -20.04 -11.40
N GLY A 299 -20.95 -20.13 -12.71
CA GLY A 299 -19.79 -19.60 -13.43
C GLY A 299 -19.95 -18.14 -13.92
N GLN A 300 -20.94 -17.38 -13.45
CA GLN A 300 -21.25 -16.02 -13.89
C GLN A 300 -21.19 -15.01 -12.75
N VAL A 301 -20.83 -13.78 -13.09
CA VAL A 301 -20.77 -12.61 -12.22
C VAL A 301 -21.39 -11.42 -12.92
#